data_999afe5d17bfe7f32fa0fcb625670af3
#
_entry.id   999afe5d17bfe7f32fa0fcb625670af3
#
_cell.length_a   1.000
_cell.length_b   1.000
_cell.length_c   1.000
_cell.angle_alpha   90.00
_cell.angle_beta   90.00
_cell.angle_gamma   90.00
#
_symmetry.space_group_name_H-M   'P 1'
#
loop_
_entity.id
_entity.type
_entity.pdbx_description
1 polymer ?
#
loop_
_entity_poly.entity_id
_entity_poly.type
_entity_poly.pdbx_seq_one_letter_code
_entity_poly.pdbx_strand_id
1 'polypeptide(L)'
;MKVWLPLFPRDHRKPHSFLSQRIMLPFHINIYPLAVLFEDALVLGAVNDTLLYDSLYSRNSAREQLEVLFPFCVVERTSQIYLHHILRQLLVRNLGEQALLLAQSCAALPYFPHVLELMLHEVLEEEATSREPIPDPLLPTVAKFITEFPLFLQTVVHCARKTEYALWNYLFAAVGNPKDLFEECLMAQDLDTAASYLIILQVTILCL
;
A
#
# COMPACT_ATOMS: atom_id res chain seq x y z
N MET A 1 -3.63 -13.90 -6.66
CA MET A 1 -2.88 -13.60 -7.91
C MET A 1 -1.43 -14.03 -7.74
N LYS A 2 -0.70 -14.25 -8.83
CA LYS A 2 0.75 -14.57 -8.79
C LYS A 2 1.46 -13.72 -9.84
N VAL A 3 2.54 -13.04 -9.42
CA VAL A 3 3.37 -12.23 -10.31
C VAL A 3 4.77 -12.83 -10.37
N TRP A 4 5.36 -12.86 -11.55
CA TRP A 4 6.72 -13.32 -11.80
C TRP A 4 7.59 -12.12 -12.14
N LEU A 5 8.54 -11.80 -11.26
CA LEU A 5 9.47 -10.69 -11.46
C LEU A 5 10.84 -11.20 -11.85
N PRO A 6 11.50 -10.60 -12.86
CA PRO A 6 12.91 -10.83 -13.14
C PRO A 6 13.74 -10.13 -12.06
N LEU A 7 14.60 -10.87 -11.34
CA LEU A 7 15.43 -10.30 -10.26
C LEU A 7 16.83 -9.92 -10.68
N PHE A 8 17.31 -10.51 -11.77
CA PHE A 8 18.70 -10.36 -12.15
C PHE A 8 18.84 -9.76 -13.54
N PRO A 9 19.84 -8.89 -13.77
CA PRO A 9 20.16 -8.41 -15.11
C PRO A 9 20.44 -9.60 -16.03
N ARG A 10 19.97 -9.52 -17.27
CA ARG A 10 20.17 -10.54 -18.28
C ARG A 10 21.66 -10.74 -18.51
N ASP A 11 22.24 -11.76 -17.93
CA ASP A 11 23.55 -12.22 -18.35
C ASP A 11 23.38 -13.03 -19.64
N HIS A 12 23.69 -12.40 -20.78
CA HIS A 12 23.55 -12.99 -22.12
C HIS A 12 24.47 -14.20 -22.36
N ARG A 13 25.33 -14.51 -21.41
CA ARG A 13 26.40 -15.52 -21.62
C ARG A 13 26.05 -16.91 -21.13
N LYS A 14 24.95 -17.13 -20.40
CA LYS A 14 24.58 -18.46 -19.91
C LYS A 14 23.11 -18.76 -20.19
N PRO A 15 22.78 -19.94 -20.74
CA PRO A 15 21.40 -20.38 -20.86
C PRO A 15 20.87 -20.75 -19.47
N HIS A 16 20.22 -19.80 -18.80
CA HIS A 16 19.56 -20.05 -17.52
C HIS A 16 18.13 -20.48 -17.76
N SER A 17 17.64 -21.40 -16.93
CA SER A 17 16.22 -21.78 -16.99
C SER A 17 15.34 -20.58 -16.64
N PHE A 18 14.12 -20.52 -17.19
CA PHE A 18 13.14 -19.47 -16.92
C PHE A 18 12.93 -19.22 -15.41
N LEU A 19 12.93 -20.28 -14.61
CA LEU A 19 12.68 -20.21 -13.17
C LEU A 19 13.88 -19.69 -12.36
N SER A 20 15.10 -19.88 -12.83
CA SER A 20 16.30 -19.47 -12.08
C SER A 20 16.54 -17.97 -12.04
N GLN A 21 15.84 -17.20 -12.88
CA GLN A 21 16.00 -15.75 -13.01
C GLN A 21 14.77 -14.95 -12.55
N ARG A 22 13.75 -15.63 -12.02
CA ARG A 22 12.48 -15.01 -11.64
C ARG A 22 12.04 -15.44 -10.26
N ILE A 23 11.43 -14.51 -9.54
CA ILE A 23 10.78 -14.80 -8.28
C ILE A 23 9.25 -14.76 -8.49
N MET A 24 8.56 -15.72 -7.92
CA MET A 24 7.10 -15.76 -7.90
C MET A 24 6.60 -15.15 -6.61
N LEU A 25 5.79 -14.11 -6.72
CA LEU A 25 5.18 -13.40 -5.62
C LEU A 25 3.67 -13.66 -5.63
N PRO A 26 3.13 -14.43 -4.66
CA PRO A 26 1.70 -14.58 -4.48
C PRO A 26 1.14 -13.42 -3.66
N PHE A 27 -0.05 -12.94 -4.00
CA PHE A 27 -0.82 -12.00 -3.18
C PHE A 27 -2.32 -12.18 -3.43
N HIS A 28 -3.11 -11.74 -2.45
CA HIS A 28 -4.56 -11.78 -2.54
C HIS A 28 -5.09 -10.53 -3.26
N ILE A 29 -6.20 -10.72 -3.97
CA ILE A 29 -7.01 -9.65 -4.55
C ILE A 29 -8.46 -9.92 -4.16
N ASN A 30 -9.18 -8.85 -3.82
CA ASN A 30 -10.58 -8.92 -3.35
C ASN A 30 -11.58 -8.68 -4.49
N ILE A 31 -11.11 -8.77 -5.72
CA ILE A 31 -11.91 -8.56 -6.93
C ILE A 31 -11.77 -9.75 -7.87
N TYR A 32 -12.80 -10.02 -8.68
CA TYR A 32 -12.68 -10.95 -9.79
C TYR A 32 -11.92 -10.26 -10.93
N PRO A 33 -10.69 -10.70 -11.27
CA PRO A 33 -9.83 -9.98 -12.20
C PRO A 33 -10.36 -10.12 -13.64
N LEU A 34 -10.50 -9.00 -14.33
CA LEU A 34 -10.87 -8.93 -15.74
C LEU A 34 -9.69 -8.52 -16.62
N ALA A 35 -8.88 -7.60 -16.15
CA ALA A 35 -7.69 -7.12 -16.86
C ALA A 35 -6.57 -6.70 -15.89
N VAL A 36 -5.33 -6.80 -16.34
CA VAL A 36 -4.15 -6.30 -15.62
C VAL A 36 -3.50 -5.20 -16.46
N LEU A 37 -3.40 -4.01 -15.90
CA LEU A 37 -2.73 -2.86 -16.49
C LEU A 37 -1.31 -2.82 -15.91
N PHE A 38 -0.34 -3.32 -16.66
CA PHE A 38 1.03 -3.48 -16.18
C PHE A 38 1.74 -2.14 -15.99
N GLU A 39 1.52 -1.19 -16.88
CA GLU A 39 2.13 0.13 -16.82
C GLU A 39 1.63 0.95 -15.63
N ASP A 40 0.35 0.76 -15.28
CA ASP A 40 -0.28 1.43 -14.15
C ASP A 40 -0.20 0.60 -12.85
N ALA A 41 0.34 -0.62 -12.88
CA ALA A 41 0.35 -1.58 -11.77
C ALA A 41 -1.02 -1.77 -11.09
N LEU A 42 -2.08 -1.85 -11.90
CA LEU A 42 -3.48 -1.99 -11.48
C LEU A 42 -4.10 -3.29 -11.98
N VAL A 43 -5.02 -3.84 -11.20
CA VAL A 43 -5.93 -4.89 -11.62
C VAL A 43 -7.34 -4.31 -11.70
N LEU A 44 -7.95 -4.43 -12.87
CA LEU A 44 -9.36 -4.11 -13.07
C LEU A 44 -10.20 -5.37 -12.88
N GLY A 45 -11.32 -5.25 -12.21
CA GLY A 45 -12.17 -6.40 -11.95
C GLY A 45 -13.58 -6.05 -11.52
N ALA A 46 -14.36 -7.10 -11.30
CA ALA A 46 -15.67 -7.00 -10.67
C ALA A 46 -15.53 -7.20 -9.15
N VAL A 47 -16.30 -6.46 -8.37
CA VAL A 47 -16.35 -6.61 -6.91
C VAL A 47 -16.89 -8.00 -6.58
N ASN A 48 -16.20 -8.70 -5.69
CA ASN A 48 -16.50 -10.10 -5.39
C ASN A 48 -17.60 -10.25 -4.32
N ASP A 49 -17.82 -9.21 -3.51
CA ASP A 49 -18.62 -9.28 -2.30
C ASP A 49 -20.09 -8.90 -2.48
N THR A 50 -20.49 -8.43 -3.66
CA THR A 50 -21.86 -8.00 -3.90
C THR A 50 -22.39 -8.51 -5.22
N LEU A 51 -22.85 -9.75 -5.23
CA LEU A 51 -23.93 -10.13 -6.15
C LEU A 51 -25.22 -9.55 -5.55
N LEU A 52 -25.46 -8.27 -5.76
CA LEU A 52 -26.74 -7.67 -5.46
C LEU A 52 -27.74 -8.20 -6.49
N TYR A 53 -28.48 -9.21 -6.09
CA TYR A 53 -29.75 -9.56 -6.74
C TYR A 53 -30.71 -8.42 -6.40
N ASP A 54 -30.64 -7.33 -7.17
CA ASP A 54 -31.56 -6.23 -6.98
C ASP A 54 -32.94 -6.68 -7.46
N SER A 55 -33.88 -6.73 -6.53
CA SER A 55 -35.28 -6.88 -6.92
C SER A 55 -35.63 -5.61 -7.70
N LEU A 56 -35.95 -5.77 -8.99
CA LEU A 56 -36.32 -4.73 -9.96
C LEU A 56 -37.44 -3.76 -9.49
N TYR A 57 -37.92 -3.94 -8.26
CA TYR A 57 -39.08 -3.22 -7.71
C TYR A 57 -38.73 -2.03 -6.80
N SER A 58 -37.46 -1.75 -6.50
CA SER A 58 -37.08 -0.76 -5.47
C SER A 58 -36.45 0.54 -5.97
N ARG A 59 -36.24 0.74 -7.26
CA ARG A 59 -35.56 1.95 -7.76
C ARG A 59 -36.43 2.80 -8.65
N ASN A 60 -36.98 3.88 -8.05
CA ASN A 60 -37.83 4.90 -8.70
C ASN A 60 -37.03 6.02 -9.40
N SER A 61 -35.79 5.84 -9.83
CA SER A 61 -35.07 6.89 -10.55
C SER A 61 -34.70 6.46 -11.97
N ALA A 62 -35.22 7.21 -12.93
CA ALA A 62 -35.05 6.97 -14.38
C ALA A 62 -33.58 7.04 -14.85
N ARG A 63 -32.67 7.54 -14.04
CA ARG A 63 -31.25 7.70 -14.39
C ARG A 63 -30.42 6.43 -14.13
N GLU A 64 -30.89 5.54 -13.24
CA GLU A 64 -30.19 4.30 -12.86
C GLU A 64 -30.56 3.11 -13.78
N GLN A 65 -31.61 3.25 -14.59
CA GLN A 65 -32.06 2.17 -15.49
C GLN A 65 -31.12 1.90 -16.68
N LEU A 66 -30.21 2.82 -17.00
CA LEU A 66 -29.29 2.66 -18.15
C LEU A 66 -28.05 1.83 -17.83
N GLU A 67 -27.77 1.56 -16.55
CA GLU A 67 -26.55 0.84 -16.13
C GLU A 67 -26.76 -0.65 -15.86
N VAL A 68 -27.99 -1.15 -15.92
CA VAL A 68 -28.27 -2.58 -15.72
C VAL A 68 -28.02 -3.33 -17.03
N LEU A 69 -26.77 -3.80 -17.20
CA LEU A 69 -26.38 -4.61 -18.35
C LEU A 69 -26.96 -6.03 -18.32
N PHE A 70 -27.31 -6.53 -17.11
CA PHE A 70 -27.87 -7.84 -16.91
C PHE A 70 -29.15 -7.75 -16.08
N PRO A 71 -30.26 -8.40 -16.50
CA PRO A 71 -31.54 -8.32 -15.80
C PRO A 71 -31.54 -9.04 -14.43
N PHE A 72 -30.47 -9.77 -14.08
CA PHE A 72 -30.40 -10.63 -12.89
C PHE A 72 -29.37 -10.19 -11.86
N CYS A 73 -28.39 -9.37 -12.23
CA CYS A 73 -27.37 -8.90 -11.31
C CYS A 73 -26.78 -7.55 -11.73
N VAL A 74 -26.39 -6.77 -10.75
CA VAL A 74 -25.59 -5.56 -10.96
C VAL A 74 -24.12 -5.95 -10.80
N VAL A 75 -23.30 -5.67 -11.81
CA VAL A 75 -21.86 -5.89 -11.76
C VAL A 75 -21.20 -4.55 -11.42
N GLU A 76 -20.67 -4.45 -10.22
CA GLU A 76 -19.87 -3.30 -9.82
C GLU A 76 -18.42 -3.48 -10.28
N ARG A 77 -17.92 -2.51 -11.03
CA ARG A 77 -16.56 -2.49 -11.55
C ARG A 77 -15.66 -1.70 -10.62
N THR A 78 -14.48 -2.22 -10.33
CA THR A 78 -13.49 -1.58 -9.47
C THR A 78 -12.06 -1.87 -9.95
N SER A 79 -11.11 -1.14 -9.38
CA SER A 79 -9.69 -1.38 -9.58
C SER A 79 -8.99 -1.60 -8.24
N GLN A 80 -7.98 -2.44 -8.23
CA GLN A 80 -7.14 -2.68 -7.06
C GLN A 80 -5.68 -2.46 -7.40
N ILE A 81 -5.01 -1.67 -6.55
CA ILE A 81 -3.57 -1.48 -6.56
C ILE A 81 -2.91 -2.76 -6.02
N TYR A 82 -1.82 -3.21 -6.62
CA TYR A 82 -1.09 -4.39 -6.15
C TYR A 82 0.41 -4.14 -5.90
N LEU A 83 0.92 -2.94 -6.18
CA LEU A 83 2.34 -2.61 -6.06
C LEU A 83 2.85 -2.76 -4.62
N HIS A 84 2.09 -2.31 -3.61
CA HIS A 84 2.45 -2.46 -2.19
C HIS A 84 2.65 -3.92 -1.77
N HIS A 85 1.83 -4.84 -2.28
CA HIS A 85 2.01 -6.27 -2.03
C HIS A 85 3.32 -6.82 -2.61
N ILE A 86 3.70 -6.35 -3.81
CA ILE A 86 4.96 -6.74 -4.45
C ILE A 86 6.14 -6.22 -3.65
N LEU A 87 6.14 -4.92 -3.32
CA LEU A 87 7.22 -4.30 -2.54
C LEU A 87 7.38 -4.99 -1.18
N ARG A 88 6.28 -5.20 -0.46
CA ARG A 88 6.28 -5.90 0.82
C ARG A 88 6.88 -7.30 0.70
N GLN A 89 6.47 -8.09 -0.29
CA GLN A 89 6.99 -9.43 -0.52
C GLN A 89 8.49 -9.45 -0.85
N LEU A 90 9.01 -8.44 -1.52
CA LEU A 90 10.44 -8.28 -1.75
C LEU A 90 11.19 -7.96 -0.45
N LEU A 91 10.65 -7.05 0.38
CA LEU A 91 11.25 -6.69 1.67
C LEU A 91 11.28 -7.87 2.65
N VAL A 92 10.20 -8.65 2.75
CA VAL A 92 10.15 -9.89 3.57
C VAL A 92 11.24 -10.88 3.18
N ARG A 93 11.68 -10.88 1.92
CA ARG A 93 12.73 -11.77 1.40
C ARG A 93 14.13 -11.14 1.40
N ASN A 94 14.32 -10.02 2.09
CA ASN A 94 15.57 -9.26 2.13
C ASN A 94 16.07 -8.82 0.74
N LEU A 95 15.15 -8.55 -0.19
CA LEU A 95 15.42 -8.05 -1.54
C LEU A 95 15.17 -6.54 -1.64
N GLY A 96 15.72 -5.78 -0.69
CA GLY A 96 15.52 -4.33 -0.58
C GLY A 96 15.98 -3.54 -1.79
N GLU A 97 17.12 -3.90 -2.39
CA GLU A 97 17.62 -3.24 -3.62
C GLU A 97 16.66 -3.40 -4.79
N GLN A 98 16.11 -4.61 -4.97
CA GLN A 98 15.15 -4.88 -6.04
C GLN A 98 13.81 -4.18 -5.78
N ALA A 99 13.39 -4.12 -4.51
CA ALA A 99 12.22 -3.35 -4.12
C ALA A 99 12.41 -1.86 -4.41
N LEU A 100 13.59 -1.30 -4.11
CA LEU A 100 13.90 0.11 -4.35
C LEU A 100 13.92 0.43 -5.85
N LEU A 101 14.58 -0.37 -6.67
CA LEU A 101 14.60 -0.21 -8.13
C LEU A 101 13.19 -0.25 -8.73
N LEU A 102 12.37 -1.20 -8.29
CA LEU A 102 10.98 -1.29 -8.74
C LEU A 102 10.17 -0.06 -8.32
N ALA A 103 10.27 0.34 -7.05
CA ALA A 103 9.54 1.48 -6.52
C ALA A 103 9.95 2.79 -7.21
N GLN A 104 11.25 2.99 -7.47
CA GLN A 104 11.75 4.16 -8.21
C GLN A 104 11.18 4.19 -9.64
N SER A 105 11.07 3.04 -10.32
CA SER A 105 10.47 2.98 -11.66
C SER A 105 8.97 3.32 -11.66
N CYS A 106 8.29 3.14 -10.53
CA CYS A 106 6.87 3.42 -10.34
C CYS A 106 6.59 4.76 -9.64
N ALA A 107 7.63 5.51 -9.25
CA ALA A 107 7.49 6.75 -8.46
C ALA A 107 6.69 7.86 -9.15
N ALA A 108 6.62 7.83 -10.49
CA ALA A 108 5.83 8.78 -11.28
C ALA A 108 4.32 8.47 -11.31
N LEU A 109 3.89 7.32 -10.80
CA LEU A 109 2.47 6.96 -10.76
C LEU A 109 1.71 7.86 -9.78
N PRO A 110 0.53 8.40 -10.17
CA PRO A 110 -0.21 9.36 -9.34
C PRO A 110 -0.58 8.81 -7.96
N TYR A 111 -0.74 7.51 -7.82
CA TYR A 111 -1.11 6.84 -6.58
C TYR A 111 0.09 6.25 -5.81
N PHE A 112 1.33 6.50 -6.26
CA PHE A 112 2.53 5.98 -5.60
C PHE A 112 2.64 6.39 -4.12
N PRO A 113 2.30 7.63 -3.70
CA PRO A 113 2.24 7.99 -2.28
C PRO A 113 1.33 7.06 -1.48
N HIS A 114 0.18 6.71 -2.05
CA HIS A 114 -0.77 5.80 -1.42
C HIS A 114 -0.25 4.36 -1.32
N VAL A 115 0.59 3.92 -2.25
CA VAL A 115 1.28 2.61 -2.16
C VAL A 115 2.17 2.54 -0.92
N LEU A 116 2.94 3.59 -0.64
CA LEU A 116 3.80 3.66 0.53
C LEU A 116 2.98 3.70 1.83
N GLU A 117 1.89 4.49 1.86
CA GLU A 117 0.97 4.54 2.99
C GLU A 117 0.35 3.17 3.28
N LEU A 118 -0.20 2.50 2.26
CA LEU A 118 -0.81 1.17 2.41
C LEU A 118 0.18 0.15 2.96
N MET A 119 1.40 0.13 2.42
CA MET A 119 2.43 -0.79 2.86
C MET A 119 2.80 -0.57 4.33
N LEU A 120 2.98 0.70 4.74
CA LEU A 120 3.30 1.04 6.11
C LEU A 120 2.14 0.69 7.07
N HIS A 121 0.92 1.03 6.69
CA HIS A 121 -0.28 0.79 7.49
C HIS A 121 -0.56 -0.71 7.69
N GLU A 122 -0.52 -1.51 6.61
CA GLU A 122 -0.75 -2.95 6.69
C GLU A 122 0.27 -3.64 7.60
N VAL A 123 1.55 -3.28 7.49
CA VAL A 123 2.60 -3.87 8.32
C VAL A 123 2.48 -3.42 9.77
N LEU A 124 2.16 -2.15 10.02
CA LEU A 124 1.93 -1.62 11.36
C LEU A 124 0.75 -2.33 12.04
N GLU A 125 -0.39 -2.45 11.38
CA GLU A 125 -1.56 -3.13 11.95
C GLU A 125 -1.29 -4.60 12.24
N GLU A 126 -0.67 -5.31 11.31
CA GLU A 126 -0.35 -6.72 11.49
C GLU A 126 0.58 -6.96 12.68
N GLU A 127 1.64 -6.17 12.82
CA GLU A 127 2.60 -6.32 13.90
C GLU A 127 2.06 -5.84 15.25
N ALA A 128 1.37 -4.72 15.29
CA ALA A 128 0.85 -4.16 16.53
C ALA A 128 -0.34 -4.95 17.09
N THR A 129 -1.09 -5.67 16.25
CA THR A 129 -2.22 -6.52 16.66
C THR A 129 -1.86 -7.98 16.86
N SER A 130 -0.61 -8.36 16.57
CA SER A 130 -0.14 -9.73 16.76
C SER A 130 -0.18 -10.12 18.25
N ARG A 131 -0.76 -11.28 18.54
CA ARG A 131 -0.81 -11.83 19.91
C ARG A 131 0.52 -12.46 20.34
N GLU A 132 1.35 -12.84 19.39
CA GLU A 132 2.64 -13.45 19.61
C GLU A 132 3.76 -12.50 19.16
N PRO A 133 4.89 -12.47 19.88
CA PRO A 133 6.02 -11.67 19.45
C PRO A 133 6.53 -12.17 18.09
N ILE A 134 6.68 -11.25 17.15
CA ILE A 134 7.18 -11.54 15.80
C ILE A 134 8.71 -11.59 15.87
N PRO A 135 9.35 -12.74 15.53
CA PRO A 135 10.80 -12.89 15.67
C PRO A 135 11.62 -11.91 14.83
N ASP A 136 11.10 -11.53 13.66
CA ASP A 136 11.76 -10.62 12.72
C ASP A 136 10.73 -9.61 12.20
N PRO A 137 10.49 -8.50 12.94
CA PRO A 137 9.48 -7.52 12.57
C PRO A 137 9.87 -6.80 11.29
N LEU A 138 8.92 -6.68 10.37
CA LEU A 138 9.10 -6.05 9.07
C LEU A 138 8.99 -4.52 9.15
N LEU A 139 8.28 -3.98 10.15
CA LEU A 139 8.02 -2.55 10.30
C LEU A 139 9.28 -1.68 10.28
N PRO A 140 10.38 -2.02 10.98
CA PRO A 140 11.61 -1.25 10.88
C PRO A 140 12.22 -1.26 9.47
N THR A 141 12.11 -2.39 8.76
CA THR A 141 12.61 -2.52 7.38
C THR A 141 11.78 -1.68 6.42
N VAL A 142 10.45 -1.68 6.57
CA VAL A 142 9.54 -0.84 5.78
C VAL A 142 9.76 0.64 6.10
N ALA A 143 9.90 1.01 7.36
CA ALA A 143 10.21 2.39 7.77
C ALA A 143 11.49 2.88 7.09
N LYS A 144 12.58 2.11 7.19
CA LYS A 144 13.84 2.40 6.52
C LYS A 144 13.71 2.48 5.00
N PHE A 145 12.93 1.59 4.38
CA PHE A 145 12.68 1.62 2.94
C PHE A 145 11.99 2.90 2.49
N ILE A 146 11.01 3.38 3.26
CA ILE A 146 10.26 4.59 2.93
C ILE A 146 11.13 5.86 3.08
N THR A 147 12.15 5.86 3.94
CA THR A 147 13.08 7.01 4.06
C THR A 147 13.87 7.29 2.78
N GLU A 148 13.98 6.32 1.87
CA GLU A 148 14.62 6.52 0.56
C GLU A 148 13.80 7.42 -0.39
N PHE A 149 12.58 7.81 0.00
CA PHE A 149 11.68 8.63 -0.82
C PHE A 149 11.43 9.99 -0.17
N PRO A 150 11.36 11.08 -0.96
CA PRO A 150 11.07 12.41 -0.45
C PRO A 150 9.67 12.52 0.19
N LEU A 151 8.81 11.53 -0.04
CA LEU A 151 7.46 11.41 0.51
C LEU A 151 7.42 10.84 1.93
N PHE A 152 8.58 10.52 2.55
CA PHE A 152 8.65 9.86 3.86
C PHE A 152 7.82 10.57 4.92
N LEU A 153 8.08 11.85 5.17
CA LEU A 153 7.40 12.62 6.21
C LEU A 153 5.89 12.66 6.01
N GLN A 154 5.45 12.89 4.78
CA GLN A 154 4.04 12.88 4.41
C GLN A 154 3.40 11.49 4.59
N THR A 155 4.09 10.44 4.17
CA THR A 155 3.62 9.05 4.30
C THR A 155 3.39 8.68 5.75
N VAL A 156 4.35 9.00 6.64
CA VAL A 156 4.24 8.70 8.07
C VAL A 156 3.06 9.42 8.72
N VAL A 157 2.91 10.73 8.48
CA VAL A 157 1.81 11.49 9.08
C VAL A 157 0.44 11.06 8.56
N HIS A 158 0.34 10.71 7.29
CA HIS A 158 -0.90 10.19 6.71
C HIS A 158 -1.25 8.81 7.28
N CYS A 159 -0.27 7.94 7.47
CA CYS A 159 -0.45 6.66 8.14
C CYS A 159 -0.94 6.88 9.58
N ALA A 160 -0.26 7.72 10.37
CA ALA A 160 -0.65 8.00 11.75
C ALA A 160 -2.09 8.52 11.89
N ARG A 161 -2.51 9.43 11.00
CA ARG A 161 -3.87 10.00 11.02
C ARG A 161 -4.97 8.99 10.67
N LYS A 162 -4.64 7.92 9.99
CA LYS A 162 -5.58 6.85 9.61
C LYS A 162 -5.54 5.67 10.59
N THR A 163 -4.60 5.67 11.51
CA THR A 163 -4.36 4.59 12.47
C THR A 163 -4.89 4.98 13.85
N GLU A 164 -5.35 4.01 14.62
CA GLU A 164 -5.76 4.21 16.00
C GLU A 164 -4.61 4.73 16.86
N TYR A 165 -4.89 5.64 17.78
CA TYR A 165 -3.90 6.21 18.70
C TYR A 165 -3.09 5.16 19.46
N ALA A 166 -3.72 4.05 19.83
CA ALA A 166 -3.06 2.94 20.53
C ALA A 166 -1.86 2.36 19.76
N LEU A 167 -1.83 2.48 18.44
CA LEU A 167 -0.77 1.97 17.58
C LEU A 167 0.36 2.97 17.32
N TRP A 168 0.19 4.23 17.73
CA TRP A 168 1.18 5.28 17.47
C TRP A 168 2.54 5.00 18.12
N ASN A 169 2.55 4.38 19.29
CA ASN A 169 3.80 4.00 19.95
C ASN A 169 4.64 3.04 19.10
N TYR A 170 4.00 2.09 18.43
CA TYR A 170 4.67 1.15 17.52
C TYR A 170 5.19 1.86 16.28
N LEU A 171 4.35 2.71 15.68
CA LEU A 171 4.72 3.48 14.49
C LEU A 171 5.94 4.37 14.78
N PHE A 172 5.85 5.23 15.81
CA PHE A 172 6.88 6.20 16.11
C PHE A 172 8.15 5.58 16.71
N ALA A 173 8.07 4.38 17.27
CA ALA A 173 9.27 3.61 17.63
C ALA A 173 10.06 3.18 16.38
N ALA A 174 9.40 2.95 15.26
CA ALA A 174 10.03 2.51 14.01
C ALA A 174 10.51 3.67 13.12
N VAL A 175 9.72 4.76 13.04
CA VAL A 175 9.97 5.86 12.10
C VAL A 175 10.67 7.08 12.71
N GLY A 176 10.72 7.18 14.05
CA GLY A 176 11.31 8.29 14.79
C GLY A 176 10.28 9.10 15.58
N ASN A 177 10.79 9.99 16.44
CA ASN A 177 9.96 10.80 17.34
C ASN A 177 9.12 11.81 16.54
N PRO A 178 7.81 11.96 16.80
CA PRO A 178 6.96 12.92 16.11
C PRO A 178 7.45 14.37 16.17
N LYS A 179 8.12 14.75 17.26
CA LYS A 179 8.70 16.09 17.41
C LYS A 179 9.85 16.33 16.45
N ASP A 180 10.75 15.35 16.31
CA ASP A 180 11.90 15.47 15.42
C ASP A 180 11.43 15.51 13.95
N LEU A 181 10.43 14.67 13.60
CA LEU A 181 9.81 14.68 12.27
C LEU A 181 9.09 16.00 11.98
N PHE A 182 8.46 16.61 12.97
CA PHE A 182 7.87 17.95 12.85
C PHE A 182 8.96 19.00 12.56
N GLU A 183 10.07 18.97 13.27
CA GLU A 183 11.20 19.89 13.07
C GLU A 183 11.81 19.71 11.67
N GLU A 184 11.92 18.47 11.19
CA GLU A 184 12.34 18.18 9.82
C GLU A 184 11.40 18.80 8.76
N CYS A 185 10.08 18.71 8.95
CA CYS A 185 9.11 19.35 8.07
C CYS A 185 9.29 20.87 8.02
N LEU A 186 9.55 21.52 9.19
CA LEU A 186 9.80 22.96 9.25
C LEU A 186 11.09 23.35 8.51
N MET A 187 12.16 22.56 8.68
CA MET A 187 13.41 22.77 7.96
C MET A 187 13.26 22.61 6.45
N ALA A 188 12.41 21.64 6.01
CA ALA A 188 12.08 21.41 4.62
C ALA A 188 11.06 22.43 4.05
N GLN A 189 10.53 23.34 4.88
CA GLN A 189 9.48 24.30 4.53
C GLN A 189 8.16 23.62 4.06
N ASP A 190 7.95 22.37 4.43
CA ASP A 190 6.69 21.66 4.18
C ASP A 190 5.69 21.93 5.31
N LEU A 191 5.02 23.08 5.23
CA LEU A 191 4.13 23.57 6.28
C LEU A 191 2.85 22.74 6.39
N ASP A 192 2.38 22.15 5.31
CA ASP A 192 1.14 21.34 5.31
C ASP A 192 1.36 20.02 6.06
N THR A 193 2.50 19.38 5.80
CA THR A 193 2.90 18.17 6.54
C THR A 193 3.22 18.52 8.00
N ALA A 194 3.92 19.63 8.27
CA ALA A 194 4.19 20.12 9.62
C ALA A 194 2.91 20.37 10.43
N ALA A 195 1.90 21.01 9.83
CA ALA A 195 0.61 21.22 10.48
C ALA A 195 -0.06 19.90 10.89
N SER A 196 0.09 18.86 10.07
CA SER A 196 -0.44 17.53 10.39
C SER A 196 0.32 16.87 11.55
N TYR A 197 1.65 17.01 11.65
CA TYR A 197 2.43 16.55 12.80
C TYR A 197 2.08 17.33 14.08
N LEU A 198 1.78 18.61 13.97
CA LEU A 198 1.37 19.42 15.12
C LEU A 198 0.07 18.85 15.76
N ILE A 199 -0.87 18.39 14.94
CA ILE A 199 -2.09 17.73 15.45
C ILE A 199 -1.73 16.45 16.22
N ILE A 200 -0.80 15.64 15.71
CA ILE A 200 -0.33 14.43 16.38
C ILE A 200 0.30 14.78 17.75
N LEU A 201 1.16 15.78 17.78
CA LEU A 201 1.81 16.24 19.01
C LEU A 201 0.79 16.73 20.04
N GLN A 202 -0.24 17.48 19.64
CA GLN A 202 -1.30 17.93 20.52
C GLN A 202 -2.06 16.77 21.17
N VAL A 203 -2.42 15.76 20.37
CA VAL A 203 -3.11 14.56 20.87
C VAL A 203 -2.21 13.81 21.86
N THR A 204 -0.92 13.67 21.56
CA THR A 204 0.03 12.98 22.44
C THR A 204 0.19 13.68 23.79
N ILE A 205 0.18 15.02 23.80
CA ILE A 205 0.27 15.82 25.06
C ILE A 205 -1.02 15.73 25.88
N LEU A 206 -2.17 15.67 25.23
CA LEU A 206 -3.48 15.62 25.92
C LEU A 206 -3.79 14.24 26.52
N CYS A 207 -3.12 13.20 26.07
CA CYS A 207 -3.31 11.82 26.53
C CYS A 207 -2.27 11.38 27.58
N LEU A 208 -1.32 12.22 27.94
CA LEU A 208 -0.38 12.05 29.07
C LEU A 208 -0.92 12.69 30.32
#